data_cfc563f1dc622bc69e2a69f5a22b366e
#
_entry.id   cfc563f1dc622bc69e2a69f5a22b366e
#
_cell.length_a   1.000
_cell.length_b   1.000
_cell.length_c   1.000
_cell.angle_alpha   90.00
_cell.angle_beta   90.00
_cell.angle_gamma   90.00
#
_symmetry.space_group_name_H-M   'P 1'
#
loop_
_entity.id
_entity.type
_entity.pdbx_description
1 polymer ?
#
loop_
_entity_poly.entity_id
_entity_poly.type
_entity_poly.pdbx_seq_one_letter_code
_entity_poly.pdbx_strand_id
1 'polypeptide(L)'
;MKIKLTTILLFTLLFSIKSNAQLFPTLGGQRAGISTLQFLKIGIGGRATAMGDAFIAVADDASALYWNPAGLVFAKQNEVMFSHNAWVADISQEFVGTFYKFSESDVIGLSLSSLHMENMKVTDEFNPLGNGQYFGFGDIAFTVSYSRKMTEQFSVGASIRYVEETLDRLKMRGVLIDIGTLYWTGLGSTRFAVAITNFGNEIAPDGEVTLWGGRTNSDWQAFSPPTMFRIGFAFEPWQTEQNRITTSIQLNHPNDNSENVSLGGEYSYNNIVQLRAGYKINVDEQGLTAGAGVKLPLGIGNVSVDYGYASFSRLGSTHRFSIILGLY
;
A
#
# COMPACT_ATOMS: atom_id res chain seq x y z
N MET A 1 18.43 25.15 -33.78
CA MET A 1 17.33 24.39 -34.43
C MET A 1 17.62 22.90 -34.64
N LYS A 2 18.89 22.45 -34.66
CA LYS A 2 19.27 21.03 -34.88
C LYS A 2 18.99 20.09 -33.66
N ILE A 3 18.99 20.62 -32.44
CA ILE A 3 18.80 19.81 -31.23
C ILE A 3 17.35 19.32 -31.06
N LYS A 4 16.36 20.10 -31.53
CA LYS A 4 14.93 19.71 -31.44
C LYS A 4 14.54 18.52 -32.33
N LEU A 5 15.21 18.34 -33.46
CA LEU A 5 14.92 17.26 -34.41
C LEU A 5 15.47 15.91 -33.90
N THR A 6 16.64 15.93 -33.26
CA THR A 6 17.26 14.73 -32.67
C THR A 6 16.48 14.21 -31.46
N THR A 7 15.93 15.10 -30.64
CA THR A 7 15.11 14.74 -29.47
C THR A 7 13.77 14.14 -29.90
N ILE A 8 13.14 14.66 -30.95
CA ILE A 8 11.90 14.11 -31.51
C ILE A 8 12.15 12.76 -32.16
N LEU A 9 13.28 12.58 -32.86
CA LEU A 9 13.65 11.29 -33.47
C LEU A 9 13.94 10.21 -32.41
N LEU A 10 14.58 10.58 -31.30
CA LEU A 10 14.81 9.68 -30.16
C LEU A 10 13.52 9.26 -29.48
N PHE A 11 12.55 10.18 -29.37
CA PHE A 11 11.24 9.91 -28.76
C PHE A 11 10.36 9.02 -29.66
N THR A 12 10.42 9.18 -30.98
CA THR A 12 9.70 8.31 -31.93
C THR A 12 10.32 6.93 -32.04
N LEU A 13 11.63 6.75 -31.87
CA LEU A 13 12.28 5.44 -31.85
C LEU A 13 11.87 4.60 -30.61
N LEU A 14 11.58 5.25 -29.48
CA LEU A 14 11.12 4.57 -28.26
C LEU A 14 9.68 4.04 -28.38
N PHE A 15 8.86 4.59 -29.28
CA PHE A 15 7.47 4.14 -29.50
C PHE A 15 7.33 3.08 -30.61
N SER A 16 8.39 2.77 -31.35
CA SER A 16 8.31 1.86 -32.51
C SER A 16 8.61 0.40 -32.22
N ILE A 17 8.94 0.06 -30.97
CA ILE A 17 9.18 -1.33 -30.58
C ILE A 17 7.85 -1.96 -30.18
N LYS A 18 7.10 -2.47 -31.17
CA LYS A 18 6.16 -3.56 -30.94
C LYS A 18 6.95 -4.83 -30.67
N SER A 19 7.61 -4.87 -29.55
CA SER A 19 8.23 -6.07 -29.04
C SER A 19 7.16 -6.84 -28.27
N ASN A 20 6.75 -8.00 -28.77
CA ASN A 20 6.11 -9.04 -27.98
C ASN A 20 7.13 -9.70 -27.02
N ALA A 21 8.14 -8.97 -26.58
CA ALA A 21 8.97 -9.38 -25.48
C ALA A 21 8.10 -9.27 -24.22
N GLN A 22 7.74 -10.39 -23.62
CA GLN A 22 7.35 -10.41 -22.21
C GLN A 22 8.50 -9.74 -21.46
N LEU A 23 8.32 -8.48 -21.10
CA LEU A 23 9.30 -7.69 -20.32
C LEU A 23 9.59 -8.35 -18.96
N PHE A 24 8.67 -9.18 -18.52
CA PHE A 24 8.81 -10.01 -17.33
C PHE A 24 8.49 -11.45 -17.74
N PRO A 25 9.47 -12.37 -17.75
CA PRO A 25 9.14 -13.78 -17.78
C PRO A 25 8.24 -14.04 -16.57
N THR A 26 7.30 -14.98 -16.67
CA THR A 26 6.49 -15.46 -15.55
C THR A 26 7.41 -16.18 -14.55
N LEU A 27 8.32 -15.42 -13.95
CA LEU A 27 9.15 -15.86 -12.85
C LEU A 27 8.22 -15.91 -11.64
N GLY A 28 7.91 -17.12 -11.23
CA GLY A 28 7.12 -17.33 -10.03
C GLY A 28 5.67 -17.75 -10.24
N GLY A 29 5.13 -17.80 -11.45
CA GLY A 29 3.77 -18.31 -11.77
C GLY A 29 2.65 -17.77 -10.85
N GLN A 30 1.44 -17.69 -11.33
CA GLN A 30 0.30 -17.37 -10.48
C GLN A 30 0.14 -18.46 -9.41
N ARG A 31 0.46 -18.11 -8.16
CA ARG A 31 0.28 -18.94 -6.98
C ARG A 31 -0.91 -18.49 -6.15
N ALA A 32 -1.98 -18.04 -6.82
CA ALA A 32 -3.18 -17.58 -6.16
C ALA A 32 -3.74 -18.64 -5.20
N GLY A 33 -4.14 -18.20 -3.99
CA GLY A 33 -4.76 -19.06 -2.99
C GLY A 33 -3.80 -19.81 -2.05
N ILE A 34 -2.48 -19.55 -2.10
CA ILE A 34 -1.51 -20.17 -1.18
C ILE A 34 -1.12 -19.29 0.01
N SER A 35 -1.58 -18.03 0.05
CA SER A 35 -1.33 -17.10 1.15
C SER A 35 -2.63 -16.71 1.85
N THR A 36 -2.56 -16.53 3.16
CA THR A 36 -3.60 -15.95 4.01
C THR A 36 -3.39 -14.44 4.20
N LEU A 37 -4.25 -13.77 4.96
CA LEU A 37 -4.11 -12.35 5.34
C LEU A 37 -3.99 -11.40 4.13
N GLN A 38 -4.74 -11.65 3.07
CA GLN A 38 -4.64 -10.89 1.81
C GLN A 38 -4.96 -9.41 1.96
N PHE A 39 -5.68 -9.01 3.01
CA PHE A 39 -5.97 -7.60 3.32
C PHE A 39 -4.70 -6.76 3.52
N LEU A 40 -3.59 -7.38 3.92
CA LEU A 40 -2.30 -6.72 4.07
C LEU A 40 -1.68 -6.23 2.74
N LYS A 41 -2.22 -6.66 1.60
CA LYS A 41 -1.81 -6.18 0.26
C LYS A 41 -2.63 -4.99 -0.22
N ILE A 42 -3.72 -4.67 0.46
CA ILE A 42 -4.55 -3.51 0.14
C ILE A 42 -3.83 -2.25 0.61
N GLY A 43 -3.38 -1.42 -0.31
CA GLY A 43 -2.62 -0.20 -0.01
C GLY A 43 -3.42 0.78 0.86
N ILE A 44 -2.74 1.67 1.56
CA ILE A 44 -3.30 2.66 2.49
C ILE A 44 -3.08 4.06 1.96
N GLY A 45 -4.08 4.92 2.15
CA GLY A 45 -4.02 6.35 1.86
C GLY A 45 -4.38 6.74 0.43
N GLY A 46 -5.13 7.83 0.27
CA GLY A 46 -5.55 8.37 -1.02
C GLY A 46 -4.38 8.82 -1.89
N ARG A 47 -3.34 9.39 -1.28
CA ARG A 47 -2.12 9.84 -1.98
C ARG A 47 -1.40 8.68 -2.67
N ALA A 48 -1.15 7.59 -1.96
CA ALA A 48 -0.44 6.43 -2.49
C ALA A 48 -1.24 5.71 -3.57
N THR A 49 -2.55 5.50 -3.33
CA THR A 49 -3.45 4.90 -4.31
C THR A 49 -3.47 5.69 -5.62
N ALA A 50 -3.60 7.01 -5.52
CA ALA A 50 -3.63 7.87 -6.70
C ALA A 50 -2.33 7.80 -7.53
N MET A 51 -1.21 7.44 -6.90
CA MET A 51 0.09 7.20 -7.56
C MET A 51 0.32 5.74 -7.97
N GLY A 52 -0.75 4.93 -8.11
CA GLY A 52 -0.64 3.53 -8.51
C GLY A 52 0.10 2.64 -7.51
N ASP A 53 0.14 3.04 -6.24
CA ASP A 53 0.92 2.41 -5.18
C ASP A 53 2.46 2.41 -5.42
N ALA A 54 2.95 3.25 -6.33
CA ALA A 54 4.38 3.48 -6.54
C ALA A 54 4.93 4.42 -5.44
N PHE A 55 4.97 3.96 -4.19
CA PHE A 55 5.02 4.88 -3.06
C PHE A 55 6.15 4.67 -2.06
N ILE A 56 6.84 3.50 -2.02
CA ILE A 56 7.87 3.21 -0.99
C ILE A 56 9.06 4.18 -0.99
N ALA A 57 9.38 4.80 -2.13
CA ALA A 57 10.42 5.81 -2.26
C ALA A 57 9.89 7.25 -2.06
N VAL A 58 8.57 7.43 -1.92
CA VAL A 58 7.91 8.74 -1.78
C VAL A 58 7.32 8.93 -0.39
N ALA A 59 7.10 7.83 0.36
CA ALA A 59 6.50 7.82 1.68
C ALA A 59 7.32 8.67 2.67
N ASP A 60 6.84 9.89 2.93
CA ASP A 60 7.46 10.91 3.78
C ASP A 60 6.46 11.51 4.79
N ASP A 61 5.36 10.78 5.05
CA ASP A 61 4.27 11.12 5.95
C ASP A 61 3.83 9.90 6.78
N ALA A 62 2.76 10.01 7.56
CA ALA A 62 2.27 8.93 8.43
C ALA A 62 1.86 7.64 7.67
N SER A 63 1.63 7.71 6.37
CA SER A 63 1.39 6.50 5.55
C SER A 63 2.63 5.61 5.39
N ALA A 64 3.83 6.15 5.70
CA ALA A 64 5.07 5.39 5.73
C ALA A 64 5.04 4.23 6.76
N LEU A 65 4.20 4.30 7.79
CA LEU A 65 3.94 3.20 8.73
C LEU A 65 3.49 1.90 8.02
N TYR A 66 2.85 2.03 6.88
CA TYR A 66 2.43 0.90 6.05
C TYR A 66 3.38 0.64 4.88
N TRP A 67 3.80 1.71 4.17
CA TRP A 67 4.52 1.57 2.91
C TRP A 67 6.01 1.28 3.08
N ASN A 68 6.68 2.04 3.93
CA ASN A 68 8.13 1.93 4.18
C ASN A 68 8.47 2.65 5.48
N PRO A 69 8.67 1.94 6.60
CA PRO A 69 8.94 2.57 7.88
C PRO A 69 10.19 3.46 7.88
N ALA A 70 11.16 3.22 6.97
CA ALA A 70 12.34 4.07 6.84
C ALA A 70 12.02 5.51 6.41
N GLY A 71 10.84 5.75 5.82
CA GLY A 71 10.40 7.07 5.39
C GLY A 71 9.98 8.00 6.53
N LEU A 72 9.56 7.45 7.69
CA LEU A 72 9.04 8.22 8.83
C LEU A 72 10.01 9.30 9.33
N VAL A 73 11.30 9.02 9.32
CA VAL A 73 12.31 9.97 9.82
C VAL A 73 12.42 11.23 8.97
N PHE A 74 11.98 11.18 7.68
CA PHE A 74 11.97 12.33 6.77
C PHE A 74 10.69 13.17 6.86
N ALA A 75 9.68 12.71 7.61
CA ALA A 75 8.50 13.51 7.90
C ALA A 75 8.90 14.81 8.63
N LYS A 76 8.27 15.92 8.28
CA LYS A 76 8.66 17.25 8.78
C LYS A 76 8.20 17.50 10.21
N GLN A 77 7.16 16.83 10.66
CA GLN A 77 6.49 17.03 11.96
C GLN A 77 5.86 15.72 12.41
N ASN A 78 5.42 15.66 13.66
CA ASN A 78 4.60 14.54 14.12
C ASN A 78 3.26 14.56 13.42
N GLU A 79 2.74 13.38 13.06
CA GLU A 79 1.49 13.30 12.29
C GLU A 79 0.56 12.22 12.85
N VAL A 80 -0.73 12.48 12.67
CA VAL A 80 -1.80 11.48 12.83
C VAL A 80 -2.50 11.36 11.50
N MET A 81 -2.70 10.15 11.02
CA MET A 81 -3.38 9.84 9.77
C MET A 81 -4.62 9.00 10.04
N PHE A 82 -5.71 9.33 9.35
CA PHE A 82 -6.90 8.52 9.20
C PHE A 82 -7.11 8.24 7.72
N SER A 83 -7.46 7.02 7.38
CA SER A 83 -7.80 6.65 6.00
C SER A 83 -8.96 5.69 5.98
N HIS A 84 -9.92 5.98 5.10
CA HIS A 84 -11.07 5.14 4.77
C HIS A 84 -10.97 4.70 3.31
N ASN A 85 -11.20 3.44 3.05
CA ASN A 85 -11.21 2.84 1.72
C ASN A 85 -12.52 2.07 1.53
N ALA A 86 -13.39 2.57 0.67
CA ALA A 86 -14.51 1.81 0.15
C ALA A 86 -13.98 0.82 -0.89
N TRP A 87 -13.82 -0.43 -0.46
CA TRP A 87 -13.28 -1.51 -1.27
C TRP A 87 -14.38 -2.17 -2.09
N VAL A 88 -14.00 -3.16 -2.91
CA VAL A 88 -14.96 -3.95 -3.70
C VAL A 88 -15.86 -4.79 -2.81
N ALA A 89 -17.07 -5.15 -3.31
CA ALA A 89 -18.04 -6.02 -2.63
C ALA A 89 -18.49 -5.50 -1.23
N ASP A 90 -18.68 -4.18 -1.10
CA ASP A 90 -19.12 -3.52 0.12
C ASP A 90 -18.22 -3.76 1.36
N ILE A 91 -16.97 -4.16 1.10
CA ILE A 91 -15.93 -4.27 2.13
C ILE A 91 -15.37 -2.87 2.40
N SER A 92 -15.11 -2.56 3.64
CA SER A 92 -14.45 -1.33 4.05
C SER A 92 -13.12 -1.61 4.74
N GLN A 93 -12.14 -0.74 4.50
CA GLN A 93 -10.85 -0.78 5.18
C GLN A 93 -10.59 0.56 5.86
N GLU A 94 -10.28 0.50 7.13
CA GLU A 94 -9.93 1.64 7.96
C GLU A 94 -8.46 1.58 8.35
N PHE A 95 -7.82 2.73 8.41
CA PHE A 95 -6.46 2.86 8.91
C PHE A 95 -6.31 4.08 9.78
N VAL A 96 -5.67 3.88 10.92
CA VAL A 96 -5.23 4.96 11.82
C VAL A 96 -3.75 4.76 12.10
N GLY A 97 -2.96 5.81 11.92
CA GLY A 97 -1.53 5.76 12.20
C GLY A 97 -1.02 7.06 12.78
N THR A 98 -0.06 6.96 13.66
CA THR A 98 0.64 8.11 14.26
C THR A 98 2.08 7.78 14.52
N PHE A 99 2.92 8.79 14.53
CA PHE A 99 4.31 8.64 14.92
C PHE A 99 4.79 9.85 15.73
N TYR A 100 5.83 9.61 16.51
CA TYR A 100 6.48 10.60 17.32
C TYR A 100 7.98 10.60 17.06
N LYS A 101 8.52 11.78 16.73
CA LYS A 101 9.94 12.04 16.53
C LYS A 101 10.53 12.43 17.89
N PHE A 102 11.22 11.51 18.53
CA PHE A 102 11.83 11.79 19.83
C PHE A 102 13.27 12.28 19.73
N SER A 103 13.86 12.21 18.52
CA SER A 103 15.09 12.91 18.16
C SER A 103 15.06 13.29 16.66
N GLU A 104 16.08 14.02 16.22
CA GLU A 104 16.24 14.34 14.78
C GLU A 104 16.48 13.09 13.92
N SER A 105 16.97 12.02 14.54
CA SER A 105 17.34 10.78 13.86
C SER A 105 16.42 9.62 14.15
N ASP A 106 15.56 9.68 15.16
CA ASP A 106 14.82 8.53 15.66
C ASP A 106 13.32 8.82 15.76
N VAL A 107 12.53 7.90 15.26
CA VAL A 107 11.07 7.99 15.21
C VAL A 107 10.46 6.65 15.64
N ILE A 108 9.44 6.71 16.47
CA ILE A 108 8.58 5.57 16.80
C ILE A 108 7.17 5.84 16.29
N GLY A 109 6.51 4.80 15.78
CA GLY A 109 5.16 4.92 15.25
C GLY A 109 4.28 3.74 15.60
N LEU A 110 2.99 4.00 15.60
CA LEU A 110 1.93 3.04 15.88
C LEU A 110 0.89 3.13 14.78
N SER A 111 0.35 2.00 14.35
CA SER A 111 -0.80 1.99 13.45
C SER A 111 -1.74 0.82 13.71
N LEU A 112 -2.99 1.03 13.35
CA LEU A 112 -4.06 0.06 13.36
C LEU A 112 -4.71 0.06 11.98
N SER A 113 -4.84 -1.11 11.37
CA SER A 113 -5.63 -1.33 10.16
C SER A 113 -6.72 -2.34 10.44
N SER A 114 -7.92 -2.10 9.93
CA SER A 114 -9.05 -3.01 10.02
C SER A 114 -9.69 -3.14 8.65
N LEU A 115 -10.04 -4.37 8.28
CA LEU A 115 -10.89 -4.67 7.13
C LEU A 115 -12.15 -5.34 7.67
N HIS A 116 -13.31 -4.92 7.21
CA HIS A 116 -14.58 -5.48 7.67
C HIS A 116 -15.66 -5.38 6.58
N MET A 117 -16.67 -6.21 6.73
CA MET A 117 -17.87 -6.19 5.92
C MET A 117 -19.09 -6.37 6.81
N GLU A 118 -20.27 -6.06 6.28
CA GLU A 118 -21.53 -6.36 6.97
C GLU A 118 -21.72 -7.88 7.07
N ASN A 119 -22.37 -8.30 8.17
CA ASN A 119 -22.67 -9.71 8.38
C ASN A 119 -23.59 -10.24 7.27
N MET A 120 -23.22 -11.35 6.66
CA MET A 120 -23.97 -12.04 5.63
C MET A 120 -24.92 -13.08 6.24
N LYS A 121 -26.10 -13.22 5.62
CA LYS A 121 -27.05 -14.27 6.01
C LYS A 121 -26.53 -15.64 5.58
N VAL A 122 -26.66 -16.61 6.45
CA VAL A 122 -26.45 -18.02 6.10
C VAL A 122 -27.64 -18.50 5.28
N THR A 123 -27.38 -18.90 4.03
CA THR A 123 -28.38 -19.44 3.12
C THR A 123 -28.07 -20.89 2.79
N ASP A 124 -29.11 -21.70 2.58
CA ASP A 124 -29.00 -23.08 2.13
C ASP A 124 -30.08 -23.39 1.09
N GLU A 125 -30.08 -24.60 0.52
CA GLU A 125 -31.05 -25.01 -0.52
C GLU A 125 -32.50 -24.90 -0.04
N PHE A 126 -32.77 -25.07 1.25
CA PHE A 126 -34.10 -25.03 1.84
C PHE A 126 -34.50 -23.62 2.32
N ASN A 127 -33.51 -22.76 2.60
CA ASN A 127 -33.66 -21.42 3.11
C ASN A 127 -32.91 -20.41 2.26
N PRO A 128 -33.31 -20.16 1.00
CA PRO A 128 -32.59 -19.27 0.08
C PRO A 128 -32.64 -17.79 0.50
N LEU A 129 -33.55 -17.41 1.39
CA LEU A 129 -33.65 -16.06 1.96
C LEU A 129 -32.94 -15.90 3.31
N GLY A 130 -32.31 -16.99 3.78
CA GLY A 130 -31.59 -17.08 5.05
C GLY A 130 -32.33 -17.91 6.09
N ASN A 131 -31.56 -18.65 6.91
CA ASN A 131 -32.04 -19.51 7.99
C ASN A 131 -32.10 -18.80 9.37
N GLY A 132 -31.91 -17.46 9.40
CA GLY A 132 -31.86 -16.64 10.62
C GLY A 132 -30.47 -16.55 11.26
N GLN A 133 -29.48 -17.28 10.73
CA GLN A 133 -28.09 -17.17 11.15
C GLN A 133 -27.32 -16.18 10.27
N TYR A 134 -26.27 -15.60 10.83
CA TYR A 134 -25.38 -14.69 10.14
C TYR A 134 -23.93 -15.11 10.37
N PHE A 135 -23.06 -14.84 9.41
CA PHE A 135 -21.61 -14.99 9.54
C PHE A 135 -20.94 -13.69 9.15
N GLY A 136 -19.77 -13.44 9.71
CA GLY A 136 -18.97 -12.26 9.46
C GLY A 136 -17.55 -12.60 9.04
N PHE A 137 -16.92 -11.62 8.41
CA PHE A 137 -15.52 -11.61 8.04
C PHE A 137 -14.91 -10.29 8.51
N GLY A 138 -13.70 -10.34 9.06
CA GLY A 138 -13.01 -9.13 9.46
C GLY A 138 -11.55 -9.41 9.84
N ASP A 139 -10.70 -8.44 9.56
CA ASP A 139 -9.28 -8.47 9.78
C ASP A 139 -8.83 -7.28 10.59
N ILE A 140 -7.83 -7.49 11.42
CA ILE A 140 -7.16 -6.45 12.20
C ILE A 140 -5.64 -6.64 12.11
N ALA A 141 -4.92 -5.51 11.97
CA ALA A 141 -3.47 -5.47 12.08
C ALA A 141 -3.04 -4.31 12.98
N PHE A 142 -2.33 -4.61 14.05
CA PHE A 142 -1.68 -3.63 14.91
C PHE A 142 -0.18 -3.63 14.66
N THR A 143 0.41 -2.46 14.42
CA THR A 143 1.81 -2.33 14.03
C THR A 143 2.53 -1.33 14.93
N VAL A 144 3.73 -1.72 15.38
CA VAL A 144 4.70 -0.85 16.03
C VAL A 144 5.89 -0.71 15.10
N SER A 145 6.30 0.52 14.81
CA SER A 145 7.36 0.85 13.87
C SER A 145 8.45 1.68 14.54
N TYR A 146 9.68 1.44 14.12
CA TYR A 146 10.83 2.25 14.48
C TYR A 146 11.60 2.63 13.22
N SER A 147 12.01 3.89 13.13
CA SER A 147 12.81 4.42 12.02
C SER A 147 13.99 5.20 12.52
N ARG A 148 15.14 5.01 11.87
CA ARG A 148 16.36 5.72 12.21
C ARG A 148 17.06 6.28 10.98
N LYS A 149 17.42 7.55 11.04
CA LYS A 149 18.31 8.20 10.08
C LYS A 149 19.76 7.83 10.43
N MET A 150 20.38 7.02 9.61
CA MET A 150 21.76 6.55 9.81
C MET A 150 22.78 7.57 9.33
N THR A 151 22.45 8.27 8.24
CA THR A 151 23.19 9.40 7.67
C THR A 151 22.21 10.41 7.10
N GLU A 152 22.66 11.57 6.66
CA GLU A 152 21.80 12.56 6.00
C GLU A 152 21.11 12.01 4.74
N GLN A 153 21.67 10.97 4.14
CA GLN A 153 21.15 10.37 2.91
C GLN A 153 20.50 9.01 3.11
N PHE A 154 20.73 8.33 4.25
CA PHE A 154 20.32 6.95 4.43
C PHE A 154 19.56 6.74 5.73
N SER A 155 18.40 6.11 5.61
CA SER A 155 17.59 5.67 6.75
C SER A 155 17.22 4.20 6.65
N VAL A 156 16.96 3.62 7.81
CA VAL A 156 16.41 2.27 7.97
C VAL A 156 15.18 2.34 8.85
N GLY A 157 14.26 1.41 8.64
CA GLY A 157 13.09 1.27 9.49
C GLY A 157 12.69 -0.19 9.61
N ALA A 158 12.10 -0.54 10.74
CA ALA A 158 11.56 -1.85 10.98
C ALA A 158 10.21 -1.74 11.69
N SER A 159 9.34 -2.70 11.45
CA SER A 159 8.04 -2.78 12.12
C SER A 159 7.77 -4.21 12.57
N ILE A 160 7.06 -4.33 13.69
CA ILE A 160 6.47 -5.58 14.16
C ILE A 160 4.97 -5.41 14.09
N ARG A 161 4.30 -6.36 13.45
CA ARG A 161 2.86 -6.34 13.19
C ARG A 161 2.20 -7.57 13.77
N TYR A 162 1.25 -7.39 14.67
CA TYR A 162 0.30 -8.43 15.08
C TYR A 162 -0.89 -8.40 14.15
N VAL A 163 -1.32 -9.55 13.68
CA VAL A 163 -2.47 -9.70 12.77
C VAL A 163 -3.45 -10.74 13.28
N GLU A 164 -4.73 -10.47 13.10
CA GLU A 164 -5.82 -11.43 13.30
C GLU A 164 -6.79 -11.31 12.13
N GLU A 165 -7.07 -12.44 11.47
CA GLU A 165 -8.13 -12.61 10.46
C GLU A 165 -9.21 -13.50 11.07
N THR A 166 -10.46 -13.09 10.97
CA THR A 166 -11.62 -13.84 11.45
C THR A 166 -12.53 -14.16 10.28
N LEU A 167 -12.78 -15.43 10.04
CA LEU A 167 -13.72 -15.93 9.05
C LEU A 167 -14.74 -16.84 9.76
N ASP A 168 -15.91 -16.28 10.07
CA ASP A 168 -16.94 -16.93 10.87
C ASP A 168 -16.38 -17.40 12.22
N ARG A 169 -16.19 -18.70 12.41
CA ARG A 169 -15.68 -19.33 13.62
C ARG A 169 -14.18 -19.56 13.62
N LEU A 170 -13.56 -19.42 12.46
CA LEU A 170 -12.12 -19.63 12.32
C LEU A 170 -11.37 -18.32 12.54
N LYS A 171 -10.24 -18.43 13.23
CA LYS A 171 -9.34 -17.30 13.45
C LYS A 171 -7.93 -17.66 13.03
N MET A 172 -7.27 -16.74 12.33
CA MET A 172 -5.85 -16.83 11.99
C MET A 172 -5.11 -15.69 12.67
N ARG A 173 -4.05 -16.02 13.41
CA ARG A 173 -3.27 -15.03 14.17
C ARG A 173 -1.80 -15.19 13.89
N GLY A 174 -1.08 -14.09 13.76
CA GLY A 174 0.35 -14.13 13.52
C GLY A 174 1.06 -12.86 13.91
N VAL A 175 2.38 -12.98 13.94
CA VAL A 175 3.29 -11.84 14.09
C VAL A 175 4.16 -11.77 12.86
N LEU A 176 4.19 -10.60 12.23
CA LEU A 176 4.91 -10.32 11.00
C LEU A 176 5.93 -9.21 11.23
N ILE A 177 6.94 -9.17 10.39
CA ILE A 177 8.02 -8.18 10.44
C ILE A 177 8.09 -7.48 9.09
N ASP A 178 8.21 -6.16 9.13
CA ASP A 178 8.52 -5.33 7.97
C ASP A 178 9.90 -4.69 8.16
N ILE A 179 10.68 -4.60 7.09
CA ILE A 179 11.98 -3.91 7.08
C ILE A 179 12.03 -3.04 5.83
N GLY A 180 12.46 -1.80 6.01
CA GLY A 180 12.60 -0.86 4.90
C GLY A 180 13.88 -0.04 4.98
N THR A 181 14.29 0.44 3.81
CA THR A 181 15.42 1.38 3.66
C THR A 181 15.02 2.50 2.72
N LEU A 182 15.58 3.67 2.90
CA LEU A 182 15.45 4.79 1.98
C LEU A 182 16.81 5.49 1.85
N TYR A 183 17.24 5.69 0.60
CA TYR A 183 18.51 6.29 0.27
C TYR A 183 18.35 7.43 -0.74
N TRP A 184 18.82 8.62 -0.35
CA TRP A 184 18.95 9.78 -1.21
C TRP A 184 20.31 9.73 -1.92
N THR A 185 20.29 9.61 -3.25
CA THR A 185 21.53 9.34 -4.01
C THR A 185 22.49 10.53 -4.08
N GLY A 186 22.02 11.75 -3.73
CA GLY A 186 22.77 12.98 -3.92
C GLY A 186 22.77 13.52 -5.36
N LEU A 187 22.12 12.80 -6.29
CA LEU A 187 21.94 13.24 -7.68
C LEU A 187 20.59 13.96 -7.79
N GLY A 188 20.58 15.27 -7.55
CA GLY A 188 19.37 16.06 -7.46
C GLY A 188 18.44 15.53 -6.34
N SER A 189 17.18 15.29 -6.68
CA SER A 189 16.17 14.77 -5.74
C SER A 189 15.97 13.25 -5.83
N THR A 190 16.85 12.54 -6.52
CA THR A 190 16.70 11.10 -6.77
C THR A 190 16.86 10.30 -5.48
N ARG A 191 15.93 9.41 -5.23
CA ARG A 191 15.91 8.52 -4.08
C ARG A 191 15.52 7.10 -4.46
N PHE A 192 16.02 6.16 -3.70
CA PHE A 192 15.86 4.73 -3.89
C PHE A 192 15.41 4.10 -2.58
N ALA A 193 14.50 3.17 -2.65
CA ALA A 193 13.96 2.47 -1.49
C ALA A 193 13.87 0.97 -1.75
N VAL A 194 14.10 0.19 -0.71
CA VAL A 194 13.85 -1.25 -0.69
C VAL A 194 13.03 -1.56 0.56
N ALA A 195 12.01 -2.38 0.41
CA ALA A 195 11.20 -2.84 1.53
C ALA A 195 10.84 -4.32 1.37
N ILE A 196 10.91 -5.04 2.49
CA ILE A 196 10.31 -6.37 2.65
C ILE A 196 9.20 -6.20 3.68
N THR A 197 7.99 -6.58 3.32
CA THR A 197 6.83 -6.44 4.20
C THR A 197 6.11 -7.76 4.38
N ASN A 198 5.41 -7.89 5.53
CA ASN A 198 4.61 -9.06 5.87
C ASN A 198 5.43 -10.37 5.95
N PHE A 199 6.70 -10.28 6.35
CA PHE A 199 7.54 -11.47 6.54
C PHE A 199 7.21 -12.14 7.87
N GLY A 200 6.93 -13.45 7.86
CA GLY A 200 6.60 -14.20 9.06
C GLY A 200 6.47 -15.69 8.82
N ASN A 201 6.14 -16.41 9.88
CA ASN A 201 5.90 -17.86 9.82
C ASN A 201 4.56 -18.17 9.15
N GLU A 202 4.39 -19.39 8.69
CA GLU A 202 3.10 -19.91 8.27
C GLU A 202 2.09 -19.90 9.42
N ILE A 203 0.83 -19.65 9.08
CA ILE A 203 -0.27 -19.45 10.01
C ILE A 203 -1.37 -20.43 9.64
N ALA A 204 -1.81 -21.25 10.60
CA ALA A 204 -2.95 -22.13 10.43
C ALA A 204 -4.21 -21.50 11.04
N PRO A 205 -5.40 -21.77 10.48
CA PRO A 205 -6.66 -21.43 11.12
C PRO A 205 -6.79 -22.14 12.47
N ASP A 206 -7.33 -21.45 13.46
CA ASP A 206 -7.71 -21.96 14.78
C ASP A 206 -9.24 -21.94 14.86
N GLY A 207 -9.83 -23.07 15.28
CA GLY A 207 -11.27 -23.25 15.41
C GLY A 207 -11.77 -24.56 14.81
N GLU A 208 -13.03 -24.87 15.09
CA GLU A 208 -13.68 -26.09 14.65
C GLU A 208 -14.84 -25.81 13.70
N VAL A 209 -14.94 -26.59 12.64
CA VAL A 209 -16.07 -26.54 11.70
C VAL A 209 -16.73 -27.90 11.61
N THR A 210 -18.04 -27.96 11.81
CA THR A 210 -18.83 -29.17 11.61
C THR A 210 -19.13 -29.32 10.11
N LEU A 211 -18.58 -30.35 9.52
CA LEU A 211 -18.79 -30.71 8.12
C LEU A 211 -20.14 -31.39 7.92
N TRP A 212 -20.56 -31.48 6.67
CA TRP A 212 -21.72 -32.28 6.26
C TRP A 212 -21.56 -33.74 6.80
N GLY A 213 -22.60 -34.24 7.45
CA GLY A 213 -22.58 -35.56 8.10
C GLY A 213 -22.12 -35.54 9.55
N GLY A 214 -22.00 -34.36 10.19
CA GLY A 214 -21.76 -34.20 11.63
C GLY A 214 -20.32 -34.44 12.08
N ARG A 215 -19.37 -34.60 11.15
CA ARG A 215 -17.93 -34.66 11.48
C ARG A 215 -17.35 -33.29 11.76
N THR A 216 -16.65 -33.12 12.86
CA THR A 216 -15.91 -31.92 13.18
C THR A 216 -14.50 -31.98 12.59
N ASN A 217 -14.07 -30.91 11.94
CA ASN A 217 -12.68 -30.74 11.51
C ASN A 217 -12.05 -29.60 12.31
N SER A 218 -10.87 -29.86 12.87
CA SER A 218 -10.05 -28.91 13.61
C SER A 218 -8.56 -28.95 13.17
N ASP A 219 -8.25 -29.80 12.17
CA ASP A 219 -6.91 -29.92 11.63
C ASP A 219 -6.83 -29.17 10.29
N TRP A 220 -6.14 -28.05 10.30
CA TRP A 220 -6.08 -27.12 9.19
C TRP A 220 -4.65 -27.02 8.65
N GLN A 221 -4.54 -26.88 7.35
CA GLN A 221 -3.28 -26.56 6.70
C GLN A 221 -2.84 -25.15 7.05
N ALA A 222 -1.55 -24.97 7.31
CA ALA A 222 -0.96 -23.65 7.47
C ALA A 222 -0.69 -22.98 6.11
N PHE A 223 -0.78 -21.67 6.08
CA PHE A 223 -0.59 -20.81 4.90
C PHE A 223 0.47 -19.76 5.19
N SER A 224 1.27 -19.43 4.19
CA SER A 224 2.25 -18.37 4.28
C SER A 224 1.57 -17.00 4.32
N PRO A 225 2.09 -16.01 5.08
CA PRO A 225 1.66 -14.64 4.97
C PRO A 225 2.02 -14.06 3.60
N PRO A 226 1.35 -12.98 3.13
CA PRO A 226 1.57 -12.41 1.80
C PRO A 226 2.82 -11.53 1.80
N THR A 227 3.98 -12.16 1.91
CA THR A 227 5.28 -11.49 1.93
C THR A 227 5.52 -10.78 0.60
N MET A 228 5.93 -9.53 0.67
CA MET A 228 6.18 -8.71 -0.50
C MET A 228 7.55 -8.05 -0.44
N PHE A 229 8.35 -8.26 -1.48
CA PHE A 229 9.59 -7.52 -1.71
C PHE A 229 9.32 -6.39 -2.70
N ARG A 230 9.75 -5.17 -2.36
CA ARG A 230 9.53 -3.98 -3.17
C ARG A 230 10.83 -3.22 -3.38
N ILE A 231 11.02 -2.73 -4.60
CA ILE A 231 12.10 -1.80 -4.97
C ILE A 231 11.46 -0.57 -5.59
N GLY A 232 11.74 0.61 -5.07
CA GLY A 232 11.18 1.88 -5.53
C GLY A 232 12.24 2.89 -5.89
N PHE A 233 11.93 3.68 -6.90
CA PHE A 233 12.72 4.80 -7.38
C PHE A 233 11.83 6.03 -7.49
N ALA A 234 12.30 7.19 -7.02
CA ALA A 234 11.56 8.44 -7.18
C ALA A 234 12.52 9.62 -7.41
N PHE A 235 12.05 10.60 -8.17
CA PHE A 235 12.78 11.83 -8.45
C PHE A 235 11.82 12.95 -8.85
N GLU A 236 12.28 14.18 -8.77
CA GLU A 236 11.57 15.38 -9.21
C GLU A 236 12.18 15.90 -10.53
N PRO A 237 11.59 15.57 -11.72
CA PRO A 237 12.10 16.04 -13.02
C PRO A 237 11.95 17.55 -13.21
N TRP A 238 11.04 18.17 -12.48
CA TRP A 238 10.83 19.59 -12.51
C TRP A 238 10.41 20.12 -11.13
N GLN A 239 11.16 21.08 -10.64
CA GLN A 239 10.93 21.72 -9.35
C GLN A 239 11.25 23.21 -9.42
N THR A 240 10.29 24.04 -9.03
CA THR A 240 10.42 25.47 -8.81
C THR A 240 9.88 25.80 -7.42
N GLU A 241 9.89 27.06 -7.03
CA GLU A 241 9.30 27.49 -5.75
C GLU A 241 7.80 27.14 -5.66
N GLN A 242 7.07 27.26 -6.79
CA GLN A 242 5.63 27.08 -6.83
C GLN A 242 5.20 25.72 -7.37
N ASN A 243 6.00 25.09 -8.22
CA ASN A 243 5.60 23.90 -8.95
C ASN A 243 6.59 22.78 -8.72
N ARG A 244 6.08 21.58 -8.46
CA ARG A 244 6.88 20.35 -8.32
C ARG A 244 6.18 19.19 -9.01
N ILE A 245 6.92 18.46 -9.81
CA ILE A 245 6.48 17.17 -10.33
C ILE A 245 7.34 16.10 -9.66
N THR A 246 6.71 15.14 -8.99
CA THR A 246 7.36 13.94 -8.45
C THR A 246 6.96 12.75 -9.30
N THR A 247 7.95 11.97 -9.73
CA THR A 247 7.74 10.72 -10.49
C THR A 247 8.29 9.57 -9.69
N SER A 248 7.55 8.46 -9.64
CA SER A 248 7.95 7.24 -8.94
C SER A 248 7.70 6.00 -9.79
N ILE A 249 8.62 5.04 -9.69
CA ILE A 249 8.53 3.71 -10.30
C ILE A 249 8.80 2.70 -9.19
N GLN A 250 7.99 1.66 -9.11
CA GLN A 250 8.14 0.62 -8.10
C GLN A 250 7.94 -0.75 -8.71
N LEU A 251 8.88 -1.65 -8.47
CA LEU A 251 8.77 -3.08 -8.73
C LEU A 251 8.25 -3.78 -7.48
N ASN A 252 7.23 -4.61 -7.64
CA ASN A 252 6.67 -5.45 -6.58
C ASN A 252 6.87 -6.92 -6.93
N HIS A 253 7.41 -7.67 -6.00
CA HIS A 253 7.60 -9.12 -6.09
C HIS A 253 6.87 -9.79 -4.91
N PRO A 254 5.59 -10.17 -5.07
CA PRO A 254 4.84 -10.93 -4.08
C PRO A 254 5.25 -12.42 -4.11
N ASN A 255 5.14 -13.10 -2.95
CA ASN A 255 5.42 -14.54 -2.88
C ASN A 255 4.29 -15.41 -3.49
N ASP A 256 3.11 -14.84 -3.69
CA ASP A 256 1.88 -15.54 -4.08
C ASP A 256 1.29 -15.08 -5.43
N ASN A 257 1.99 -14.23 -6.17
CA ASN A 257 1.55 -13.75 -7.47
C ASN A 257 2.74 -13.36 -8.36
N SER A 258 2.46 -13.02 -9.61
CA SER A 258 3.47 -12.52 -10.55
C SER A 258 3.98 -11.13 -10.14
N GLU A 259 5.21 -10.84 -10.52
CA GLU A 259 5.80 -9.51 -10.36
C GLU A 259 5.00 -8.46 -11.13
N ASN A 260 4.89 -7.30 -10.54
CA ASN A 260 4.21 -6.17 -11.18
C ASN A 260 4.99 -4.86 -10.98
N VAL A 261 4.71 -3.91 -11.84
CA VAL A 261 5.32 -2.58 -11.80
C VAL A 261 4.25 -1.53 -11.60
N SER A 262 4.49 -0.67 -10.64
CA SER A 262 3.68 0.52 -10.38
C SER A 262 4.40 1.77 -10.89
N LEU A 263 3.66 2.65 -11.55
CA LEU A 263 4.11 3.95 -12.03
C LEU A 263 3.25 5.02 -11.37
N GLY A 264 3.87 6.09 -10.87
CA GLY A 264 3.17 7.19 -10.20
C GLY A 264 3.73 8.54 -10.56
N GLY A 265 2.85 9.53 -10.64
CA GLY A 265 3.17 10.92 -10.82
C GLY A 265 2.34 11.81 -9.90
N GLU A 266 2.97 12.80 -9.29
CA GLU A 266 2.33 13.82 -8.47
C GLU A 266 2.76 15.21 -8.96
N TYR A 267 1.81 16.06 -9.33
CA TYR A 267 2.02 17.48 -9.54
C TYR A 267 1.54 18.25 -8.32
N SER A 268 2.40 19.09 -7.76
CA SER A 268 2.09 19.92 -6.60
C SER A 268 2.25 21.40 -6.96
N TYR A 269 1.19 22.18 -6.70
CA TYR A 269 1.18 23.63 -6.87
C TYR A 269 1.18 24.34 -5.52
N ASN A 270 2.16 25.20 -5.29
CA ASN A 270 2.41 25.95 -4.05
C ASN A 270 2.44 25.06 -2.78
N ASN A 271 2.69 23.75 -2.91
CA ASN A 271 2.52 22.75 -1.84
C ASN A 271 1.11 22.74 -1.21
N ILE A 272 0.10 23.35 -1.87
CA ILE A 272 -1.29 23.43 -1.40
C ILE A 272 -2.16 22.43 -2.15
N VAL A 273 -2.12 22.44 -3.48
CA VAL A 273 -2.95 21.56 -4.32
C VAL A 273 -2.06 20.51 -4.97
N GLN A 274 -2.49 19.26 -4.93
CA GLN A 274 -1.81 18.14 -5.57
C GLN A 274 -2.76 17.42 -6.53
N LEU A 275 -2.26 17.07 -7.71
CA LEU A 275 -2.93 16.22 -8.68
C LEU A 275 -2.04 14.99 -8.91
N ARG A 276 -2.65 13.81 -8.98
CA ARG A 276 -1.93 12.55 -9.06
C ARG A 276 -2.53 11.62 -10.09
N ALA A 277 -1.66 10.87 -10.74
CA ALA A 277 -2.04 9.79 -11.62
C ALA A 277 -1.05 8.64 -11.47
N GLY A 278 -1.53 7.43 -11.67
CA GLY A 278 -0.71 6.23 -11.60
C GLY A 278 -1.24 5.12 -12.49
N TYR A 279 -0.40 4.14 -12.71
CA TYR A 279 -0.74 2.96 -13.49
C TYR A 279 0.00 1.73 -12.97
N LYS A 280 -0.70 0.59 -12.91
CA LYS A 280 -0.10 -0.70 -12.59
C LYS A 280 0.00 -1.57 -13.83
N ILE A 281 1.17 -2.16 -14.03
CA ILE A 281 1.50 -3.04 -15.14
C ILE A 281 1.63 -4.45 -14.61
N ASN A 282 1.12 -5.43 -15.35
CA ASN A 282 1.10 -6.85 -15.01
C ASN A 282 0.28 -7.15 -13.74
N VAL A 283 -0.89 -6.51 -13.64
CA VAL A 283 -1.94 -6.80 -12.65
C VAL A 283 -3.24 -7.03 -13.40
N ASP A 284 -3.95 -8.11 -13.12
CA ASP A 284 -5.08 -8.56 -13.95
C ASP A 284 -6.25 -7.57 -13.97
N GLU A 285 -6.64 -7.01 -12.81
CA GLU A 285 -7.86 -6.21 -12.72
C GLU A 285 -7.60 -4.73 -12.35
N GLN A 286 -6.43 -4.38 -11.81
CA GLN A 286 -6.12 -3.02 -11.41
C GLN A 286 -5.17 -2.34 -12.42
N GLY A 287 -5.58 -1.20 -12.98
CA GLY A 287 -4.77 -0.46 -13.95
C GLY A 287 -4.60 1.01 -13.57
N LEU A 288 -5.47 1.83 -14.13
CA LEU A 288 -5.42 3.29 -13.96
C LEU A 288 -5.83 3.72 -12.56
N THR A 289 -5.08 4.66 -12.01
CA THR A 289 -5.41 5.34 -10.77
C THR A 289 -5.29 6.84 -10.95
N ALA A 290 -6.07 7.60 -10.19
CA ALA A 290 -6.02 9.06 -10.20
C ALA A 290 -6.42 9.61 -8.83
N GLY A 291 -6.09 10.86 -8.56
CA GLY A 291 -6.52 11.49 -7.33
C GLY A 291 -6.07 12.94 -7.19
N ALA A 292 -6.54 13.54 -6.12
CA ALA A 292 -6.20 14.92 -5.78
C ALA A 292 -5.98 15.05 -4.26
N GLY A 293 -5.24 16.07 -3.87
CA GLY A 293 -5.02 16.42 -2.48
C GLY A 293 -4.98 17.91 -2.26
N VAL A 294 -5.30 18.30 -1.03
CA VAL A 294 -5.16 19.68 -0.58
C VAL A 294 -4.45 19.67 0.78
N LYS A 295 -3.40 20.47 0.89
CA LYS A 295 -2.65 20.67 2.13
C LYS A 295 -2.77 22.12 2.58
N LEU A 296 -3.35 22.32 3.76
CA LEU A 296 -3.61 23.63 4.33
C LEU A 296 -2.78 23.81 5.61
N PRO A 297 -2.06 24.93 5.75
CA PRO A 297 -1.45 25.28 7.03
C PRO A 297 -2.53 25.70 8.02
N LEU A 298 -2.46 25.20 9.24
CA LEU A 298 -3.26 25.63 10.38
C LEU A 298 -2.33 26.20 11.44
N GLY A 299 -2.85 27.00 12.38
CA GLY A 299 -2.03 27.64 13.41
C GLY A 299 -1.24 26.68 14.31
N ILE A 300 -1.67 25.43 14.41
CA ILE A 300 -1.04 24.35 15.21
C ILE A 300 -0.27 23.33 14.35
N GLY A 301 -0.27 23.46 13.02
CA GLY A 301 0.36 22.49 12.12
C GLY A 301 -0.19 22.54 10.71
N ASN A 302 -0.28 21.38 10.06
CA ASN A 302 -0.86 21.26 8.72
C ASN A 302 -1.97 20.21 8.70
N VAL A 303 -2.97 20.41 7.86
CA VAL A 303 -3.96 19.38 7.51
C VAL A 303 -3.83 19.06 6.04
N SER A 304 -3.70 17.78 5.70
CA SER A 304 -3.80 17.29 4.32
C SER A 304 -5.04 16.42 4.19
N VAL A 305 -5.78 16.63 3.11
CA VAL A 305 -6.92 15.79 2.73
C VAL A 305 -6.64 15.27 1.33
N ASP A 306 -6.64 13.96 1.18
CA ASP A 306 -6.32 13.30 -0.07
C ASP A 306 -7.44 12.35 -0.48
N TYR A 307 -7.73 12.34 -1.77
CA TYR A 307 -8.64 11.42 -2.42
C TYR A 307 -7.88 10.61 -3.47
N GLY A 308 -8.14 9.30 -3.49
CA GLY A 308 -7.61 8.37 -4.48
C GLY A 308 -8.71 7.51 -5.10
N TYR A 309 -8.67 7.39 -6.41
CA TYR A 309 -9.50 6.52 -7.22
C TYR A 309 -8.64 5.42 -7.83
N ALA A 310 -9.09 4.18 -7.80
CA ALA A 310 -8.48 3.09 -8.53
C ALA A 310 -9.54 2.28 -9.28
N SER A 311 -9.28 2.05 -10.57
CA SER A 311 -10.14 1.21 -11.43
C SER A 311 -9.76 -0.24 -11.25
N PHE A 312 -10.77 -1.09 -11.00
CA PHE A 312 -10.64 -2.55 -10.89
C PHE A 312 -11.40 -3.27 -12.01
N SER A 313 -11.45 -2.65 -13.20
CA SER A 313 -12.03 -3.27 -14.39
C SER A 313 -13.42 -3.89 -14.12
N ARG A 314 -13.54 -5.22 -14.13
CA ARG A 314 -14.79 -5.95 -13.90
C ARG A 314 -15.31 -5.88 -12.46
N LEU A 315 -14.46 -5.59 -11.49
CA LEU A 315 -14.84 -5.47 -10.08
C LEU A 315 -15.29 -4.04 -9.72
N GLY A 316 -15.35 -3.13 -10.71
CA GLY A 316 -15.75 -1.74 -10.47
C GLY A 316 -14.59 -0.81 -10.11
N SER A 317 -14.75 -0.02 -9.08
CA SER A 317 -13.75 0.96 -8.65
C SER A 317 -13.72 1.08 -7.13
N THR A 318 -12.58 1.53 -6.61
CA THR A 318 -12.41 1.81 -5.19
C THR A 318 -12.14 3.29 -4.97
N HIS A 319 -12.60 3.80 -3.83
CA HIS A 319 -12.47 5.19 -3.45
C HIS A 319 -11.82 5.28 -2.07
N ARG A 320 -10.70 6.00 -1.99
CA ARG A 320 -9.96 6.19 -0.75
C ARG A 320 -9.92 7.66 -0.37
N PHE A 321 -10.22 7.90 0.90
CA PHE A 321 -10.08 9.20 1.52
C PHE A 321 -9.07 9.09 2.64
N SER A 322 -8.20 10.08 2.76
CA SER A 322 -7.30 10.17 3.90
C SER A 322 -7.15 11.60 4.39
N ILE A 323 -6.98 11.72 5.69
CA ILE A 323 -6.74 12.98 6.39
C ILE A 323 -5.47 12.79 7.20
N ILE A 324 -4.51 13.70 7.04
CA ILE A 324 -3.27 13.74 7.82
C ILE A 324 -3.24 15.05 8.59
N LEU A 325 -3.13 14.96 9.90
CA LEU A 325 -2.97 16.07 10.82
C LEU A 325 -1.51 16.10 11.27
N GLY A 326 -0.78 17.11 10.86
CA GLY A 326 0.56 17.34 11.31
C GLY A 326 0.59 18.34 12.46
N LEU A 327 1.38 18.06 13.49
CA LEU A 327 1.51 18.85 14.71
C LEU A 327 2.94 19.36 14.85
N TYR A 328 3.09 20.68 15.11
CA TYR A 328 4.41 21.30 15.39
C TYR A 328 4.93 20.93 16.78
#